data_421d2131eadaa4265492f224f76dbd41
#
_entry.id   421d2131eadaa4265492f224f76dbd41
#
_cell.length_a   1.000
_cell.length_b   1.000
_cell.length_c   1.000
_cell.angle_alpha   90.00
_cell.angle_beta   90.00
_cell.angle_gamma   90.00
#
_symmetry.space_group_name_H-M   'P 1'
#
loop_
_entity.id
_entity.type
_entity.pdbx_description
1 polymer ?
#
loop_
_entity_poly.entity_id
_entity_poly.type
_entity_poly.pdbx_seq_one_letter_code
_entity_poly.pdbx_strand_id
1 'polypeptide(L)'
;MKVCFSDFWGTFNPNNNFFIHIVRELYENVEVVNPEDADVMFFSVFGNENGRYKNCKKIFFTGENIRPNFNRCDYSLTFDFDTNQGRNFRLPLWYLYIDWFSVGTYDDPHWLIPESYLYGENEFTMKRKGEFCSIVYGKPIESRIQAVKNISRYKHVDVWGKANPNFPLPDGEKYKLDMISNYKFSLCYENSVTPGYHTEKLLHGMVAGNIPIYYGDKTVDQDFNSSRFINAVDMSDAELVEKIAEIDSSDKLYNEMLSQPIFDKKVSLGDITAFLSEVLS
;
A
#
# COMPACT_ATOMS: atom_id res chain seq x y z
N MET A 1 22.17 13.76 -14.07
CA MET A 1 20.87 13.26 -14.60
C MET A 1 19.79 14.25 -14.27
N LYS A 2 19.01 14.65 -15.25
CA LYS A 2 17.90 15.59 -15.10
C LYS A 2 16.58 14.81 -15.09
N VAL A 3 15.83 14.92 -14.00
CA VAL A 3 14.60 14.17 -13.75
C VAL A 3 13.41 15.10 -13.63
N CYS A 4 12.28 14.74 -14.19
CA CYS A 4 11.02 15.43 -13.94
C CYS A 4 9.90 14.47 -13.54
N PHE A 5 8.84 15.05 -12.97
CA PHE A 5 7.64 14.33 -12.56
C PHE A 5 6.41 15.00 -13.20
N SER A 6 5.48 14.18 -13.72
CA SER A 6 4.26 14.66 -14.37
C SER A 6 3.07 13.80 -13.99
N ASP A 7 1.89 14.42 -13.93
CA ASP A 7 0.63 13.71 -13.77
C ASP A 7 0.51 12.86 -12.49
N PHE A 8 1.25 13.21 -11.44
CA PHE A 8 1.06 12.69 -10.11
C PHE A 8 -0.11 13.38 -9.40
N TRP A 9 -0.46 12.95 -8.21
CA TRP A 9 -1.51 13.58 -7.39
C TRP A 9 -1.08 14.96 -6.90
N GLY A 10 -2.05 15.81 -6.52
CA GLY A 10 -1.81 17.25 -6.31
C GLY A 10 -0.88 17.63 -5.15
N THR A 11 -0.64 16.73 -4.21
CA THR A 11 0.25 16.93 -3.06
C THR A 11 1.63 16.27 -3.24
N PHE A 12 1.88 15.67 -4.39
CA PHE A 12 3.15 15.01 -4.70
C PHE A 12 4.31 16.02 -4.73
N ASN A 13 5.38 15.74 -3.98
CA ASN A 13 6.59 16.56 -3.97
C ASN A 13 7.66 15.99 -4.91
N PRO A 14 8.00 16.67 -6.02
CA PRO A 14 9.03 16.21 -6.95
C PRO A 14 10.43 16.08 -6.34
N ASN A 15 10.73 16.81 -5.27
CA ASN A 15 12.03 16.82 -4.60
C ASN A 15 12.12 15.86 -3.41
N ASN A 16 11.00 15.32 -2.95
CA ASN A 16 10.92 14.39 -1.83
C ASN A 16 9.88 13.31 -2.11
N ASN A 17 10.30 12.20 -2.70
CA ASN A 17 9.43 11.08 -3.03
C ASN A 17 10.26 9.80 -3.20
N PHE A 18 9.59 8.66 -3.19
CA PHE A 18 10.20 7.34 -3.32
C PHE A 18 11.17 7.22 -4.51
N PHE A 19 10.77 7.72 -5.68
CA PHE A 19 11.55 7.57 -6.92
C PHE A 19 12.80 8.44 -6.92
N ILE A 20 12.69 9.70 -6.50
CA ILE A 20 13.84 10.63 -6.50
C ILE A 20 14.93 10.17 -5.52
N HIS A 21 14.53 9.55 -4.39
CA HIS A 21 15.51 9.01 -3.44
C HIS A 21 16.29 7.84 -4.05
N ILE A 22 15.64 6.90 -4.72
CA ILE A 22 16.35 5.81 -5.42
C ILE A 22 17.29 6.37 -6.49
N VAL A 23 16.83 7.33 -7.30
CA VAL A 23 17.67 7.92 -8.35
C VAL A 23 18.89 8.62 -7.75
N ARG A 24 18.74 9.29 -6.59
CA ARG A 24 19.87 9.95 -5.87
C ARG A 24 20.84 8.95 -5.25
N GLU A 25 20.42 7.75 -4.92
CA GLU A 25 21.34 6.68 -4.51
C GLU A 25 22.13 6.11 -5.67
N LEU A 26 21.56 6.10 -6.89
CA LEU A 26 22.20 5.59 -8.09
C LEU A 26 23.17 6.60 -8.74
N TYR A 27 22.91 7.90 -8.61
CA TYR A 27 23.64 8.94 -9.33
C TYR A 27 24.01 10.12 -8.42
N GLU A 28 25.27 10.58 -8.49
CA GLU A 28 25.79 11.67 -7.65
C GLU A 28 25.16 13.06 -7.98
N ASN A 29 24.87 13.32 -9.25
CA ASN A 29 24.36 14.61 -9.72
C ASN A 29 22.96 14.46 -10.31
N VAL A 30 21.94 14.61 -9.47
CA VAL A 30 20.52 14.52 -9.85
C VAL A 30 19.84 15.86 -9.64
N GLU A 31 19.30 16.40 -10.71
CA GLU A 31 18.52 17.65 -10.69
C GLU A 31 17.07 17.39 -11.04
N VAL A 32 16.15 17.93 -10.25
CA VAL A 32 14.72 17.97 -10.61
C VAL A 32 14.50 19.23 -11.45
N VAL A 33 14.06 19.02 -12.69
CA VAL A 33 13.95 20.07 -13.70
C VAL A 33 12.52 20.14 -14.28
N ASN A 34 12.27 21.14 -15.11
CA ASN A 34 11.05 21.20 -15.90
C ASN A 34 11.04 20.09 -16.98
N PRO A 35 9.86 19.63 -17.42
CA PRO A 35 9.74 18.55 -18.40
C PRO A 35 10.48 18.75 -19.72
N GLU A 36 10.66 20.02 -20.16
CA GLU A 36 11.37 20.38 -21.39
C GLU A 36 12.87 20.05 -21.34
N ASP A 37 13.45 20.08 -20.14
CA ASP A 37 14.90 19.93 -19.91
C ASP A 37 15.28 18.54 -19.39
N ALA A 38 14.30 17.64 -19.20
CA ALA A 38 14.50 16.37 -18.53
C ALA A 38 15.07 15.28 -19.44
N ASP A 39 16.01 14.50 -18.90
CA ASP A 39 16.49 13.24 -19.49
C ASP A 39 15.46 12.11 -19.24
N VAL A 40 14.85 12.12 -18.04
CA VAL A 40 13.90 11.10 -17.56
C VAL A 40 12.66 11.75 -16.98
N MET A 41 11.50 11.22 -17.33
CA MET A 41 10.21 11.61 -16.79
C MET A 41 9.57 10.43 -16.09
N PHE A 42 9.31 10.55 -14.78
CA PHE A 42 8.34 9.72 -14.09
C PHE A 42 6.95 10.35 -14.23
N PHE A 43 5.95 9.55 -14.57
CA PHE A 43 4.58 10.06 -14.69
C PHE A 43 3.54 9.06 -14.20
N SER A 44 2.37 9.56 -13.80
CA SER A 44 1.30 8.77 -13.23
C SER A 44 -0.03 8.97 -13.98
N VAL A 45 -1.15 8.73 -13.31
CA VAL A 45 -2.51 8.63 -13.91
C VAL A 45 -3.39 9.85 -13.68
N PHE A 46 -2.91 10.86 -12.94
CA PHE A 46 -3.74 11.99 -12.50
C PHE A 46 -3.77 13.16 -13.49
N GLY A 47 -3.23 12.98 -14.70
CA GLY A 47 -3.22 13.96 -15.75
C GLY A 47 -2.88 13.39 -17.12
N ASN A 48 -2.56 14.27 -18.09
CA ASN A 48 -2.17 13.89 -19.44
C ASN A 48 -1.02 14.77 -19.99
N GLU A 49 -0.37 15.57 -19.15
CA GLU A 49 0.70 16.47 -19.57
C GLU A 49 1.92 15.72 -20.10
N ASN A 50 2.20 14.50 -19.57
CA ASN A 50 3.27 13.63 -20.08
C ASN A 50 3.26 13.45 -21.60
N GLY A 51 2.09 13.53 -22.25
CA GLY A 51 1.94 13.35 -23.69
C GLY A 51 2.55 14.46 -24.55
N ARG A 52 2.81 15.65 -23.97
CA ARG A 52 3.38 16.82 -24.66
C ARG A 52 4.89 16.69 -24.87
N TYR A 53 5.59 15.93 -24.02
CA TYR A 53 7.04 15.82 -23.99
C TYR A 53 7.45 14.48 -24.62
N LYS A 54 8.37 14.51 -25.61
CA LYS A 54 8.75 13.32 -26.39
C LYS A 54 10.25 13.00 -26.36
N ASN A 55 11.06 13.90 -25.82
CA ASN A 55 12.51 13.81 -25.89
C ASN A 55 13.16 13.32 -24.60
N CYS A 56 12.39 12.68 -23.71
CA CYS A 56 12.88 12.08 -22.48
C CYS A 56 12.45 10.63 -22.37
N LYS A 57 13.21 9.81 -21.66
CA LYS A 57 12.84 8.45 -21.29
C LYS A 57 11.66 8.51 -20.31
N LYS A 58 10.60 7.74 -20.54
CA LYS A 58 9.35 7.79 -19.76
C LYS A 58 9.16 6.54 -18.94
N ILE A 59 8.99 6.72 -17.64
CA ILE A 59 8.69 5.67 -16.67
C ILE A 59 7.32 5.93 -16.08
N PHE A 60 6.39 5.04 -16.37
CA PHE A 60 5.03 5.09 -15.82
C PHE A 60 4.99 4.48 -14.42
N PHE A 61 4.29 5.12 -13.49
CA PHE A 61 3.97 4.57 -12.18
C PHE A 61 2.47 4.69 -11.90
N THR A 62 1.92 3.68 -11.24
CA THR A 62 0.56 3.78 -10.69
C THR A 62 0.40 2.99 -9.39
N GLY A 63 -0.26 3.62 -8.40
CA GLY A 63 -0.83 2.97 -7.23
C GLY A 63 -2.31 2.61 -7.43
N GLU A 64 -2.90 3.00 -8.56
CA GLU A 64 -4.29 2.73 -8.93
C GLU A 64 -4.39 1.46 -9.79
N ASN A 65 -5.58 0.86 -9.86
CA ASN A 65 -5.84 -0.32 -10.70
C ASN A 65 -5.88 0.04 -12.20
N ILE A 66 -4.75 0.49 -12.72
CA ILE A 66 -4.56 0.91 -14.13
C ILE A 66 -3.28 0.25 -14.64
N ARG A 67 -3.35 -0.35 -15.84
CA ARG A 67 -2.20 -0.96 -16.50
C ARG A 67 -1.44 0.02 -17.39
N PRO A 68 -0.13 -0.20 -17.60
CA PRO A 68 0.68 0.66 -18.44
C PRO A 68 0.25 0.60 -19.91
N ASN A 69 0.39 1.71 -20.62
CA ASN A 69 0.29 1.77 -22.06
C ASN A 69 1.68 2.03 -22.67
N PHE A 70 2.32 0.98 -23.15
CA PHE A 70 3.68 1.03 -23.70
C PHE A 70 3.82 1.79 -25.04
N ASN A 71 2.74 2.35 -25.59
CA ASN A 71 2.82 3.38 -26.62
C ASN A 71 3.08 4.78 -26.03
N ARG A 72 2.98 4.93 -24.70
CA ARG A 72 3.13 6.21 -23.98
C ARG A 72 4.29 6.21 -22.98
N CYS A 73 4.84 5.06 -22.66
CA CYS A 73 5.98 4.91 -21.74
C CYS A 73 6.98 3.90 -22.29
N ASP A 74 8.25 4.09 -21.92
CA ASP A 74 9.32 3.15 -22.23
C ASP A 74 9.34 2.02 -21.22
N TYR A 75 9.18 2.35 -19.93
CA TYR A 75 9.15 1.45 -18.80
C TYR A 75 7.99 1.77 -17.85
N SER A 76 7.71 0.83 -16.96
CA SER A 76 6.67 0.99 -15.95
C SER A 76 7.02 0.35 -14.61
N LEU A 77 6.47 0.93 -13.55
CA LEU A 77 6.52 0.45 -12.16
C LEU A 77 5.07 0.26 -11.72
N THR A 78 4.57 -0.96 -11.69
CA THR A 78 3.15 -1.23 -11.42
C THR A 78 2.95 -2.46 -10.55
N PHE A 79 1.73 -2.71 -10.11
CA PHE A 79 1.38 -3.92 -9.38
C PHE A 79 1.38 -5.20 -10.24
N ASP A 80 1.43 -5.09 -11.56
CA ASP A 80 1.23 -6.20 -12.49
C ASP A 80 2.40 -7.20 -12.46
N PHE A 81 2.08 -8.49 -12.48
CA PHE A 81 3.09 -9.56 -12.56
C PHE A 81 3.71 -9.70 -13.94
N ASP A 82 3.02 -9.26 -14.99
CA ASP A 82 3.57 -9.31 -16.34
C ASP A 82 4.74 -8.32 -16.47
N THR A 83 5.92 -8.86 -16.75
CA THR A 83 7.14 -8.06 -16.95
C THR A 83 7.15 -7.29 -18.27
N ASN A 84 6.25 -7.58 -19.19
CA ASN A 84 6.22 -6.98 -20.53
C ASN A 84 7.61 -6.97 -21.21
N GLN A 85 8.23 -8.13 -21.25
CA GLN A 85 9.58 -8.33 -21.84
C GLN A 85 10.67 -7.48 -21.15
N GLY A 86 10.59 -7.32 -19.83
CA GLY A 86 11.54 -6.52 -19.04
C GLY A 86 11.22 -5.02 -18.97
N ARG A 87 10.09 -4.59 -19.53
CA ARG A 87 9.67 -3.17 -19.49
C ARG A 87 8.83 -2.81 -18.26
N ASN A 88 8.26 -3.77 -17.54
CA ASN A 88 7.53 -3.55 -16.30
C ASN A 88 8.26 -4.18 -15.12
N PHE A 89 8.49 -3.40 -14.07
CA PHE A 89 8.88 -3.89 -12.76
C PHE A 89 7.66 -3.90 -11.84
N ARG A 90 7.45 -5.02 -11.12
CA ARG A 90 6.36 -5.10 -10.16
C ARG A 90 6.69 -4.31 -8.90
N LEU A 91 5.99 -3.20 -8.71
CA LEU A 91 6.09 -2.34 -7.53
C LEU A 91 4.68 -2.12 -6.95
N PRO A 92 4.21 -2.97 -6.02
CA PRO A 92 2.92 -2.77 -5.37
C PRO A 92 2.96 -1.52 -4.47
N LEU A 93 1.81 -0.85 -4.36
CA LEU A 93 1.70 0.47 -3.70
C LEU A 93 2.22 0.48 -2.26
N TRP A 94 2.11 -0.62 -1.52
CA TRP A 94 2.55 -0.67 -0.12
C TRP A 94 4.05 -0.36 0.07
N TYR A 95 4.91 -0.56 -0.95
CA TYR A 95 6.32 -0.16 -0.90
C TYR A 95 6.51 1.32 -0.61
N LEU A 96 5.65 2.18 -1.15
CA LEU A 96 5.75 3.63 -1.00
C LEU A 96 5.41 4.13 0.40
N TYR A 97 4.82 3.28 1.24
CA TYR A 97 4.45 3.63 2.61
C TYR A 97 5.54 3.29 3.64
N ILE A 98 6.65 2.68 3.21
CA ILE A 98 7.78 2.31 4.09
C ILE A 98 8.87 3.36 3.99
N ASP A 99 9.45 3.74 5.13
CA ASP A 99 10.55 4.71 5.23
C ASP A 99 11.91 4.07 4.92
N TRP A 100 12.11 3.73 3.66
CA TRP A 100 13.34 3.10 3.17
C TRP A 100 14.58 3.99 3.30
N PHE A 101 14.40 5.30 3.31
CA PHE A 101 15.46 6.32 3.23
C PHE A 101 15.62 7.11 4.53
N SER A 102 14.91 6.74 5.61
CA SER A 102 14.93 7.44 6.90
C SER A 102 14.59 8.94 6.81
N VAL A 103 13.62 9.27 5.94
CA VAL A 103 13.16 10.65 5.71
C VAL A 103 11.89 11.00 6.48
N GLY A 104 11.17 10.01 7.01
CA GLY A 104 9.98 10.14 7.83
C GLY A 104 8.70 10.49 7.08
N THR A 105 8.80 11.19 5.95
CA THR A 105 7.66 11.60 5.12
C THR A 105 8.08 11.91 3.70
N TYR A 106 7.15 11.72 2.76
CA TYR A 106 7.25 12.27 1.39
C TYR A 106 6.33 13.46 1.17
N ASP A 107 5.76 14.04 2.26
CA ASP A 107 4.67 15.02 2.26
C ASP A 107 3.30 14.42 1.89
N ASP A 108 3.27 13.45 1.02
CA ASP A 108 2.13 12.56 0.76
C ASP A 108 2.66 11.21 0.21
N PRO A 109 2.69 10.14 1.01
CA PRO A 109 2.17 10.04 2.40
C PRO A 109 2.82 11.00 3.40
N HIS A 110 2.00 11.56 4.29
CA HIS A 110 2.48 12.49 5.32
C HIS A 110 3.37 11.84 6.38
N TRP A 111 3.31 10.53 6.51
CA TRP A 111 4.13 9.75 7.41
C TRP A 111 4.46 8.41 6.78
N LEU A 112 5.70 7.99 6.91
CA LEU A 112 6.18 6.70 6.42
C LEU A 112 6.39 5.73 7.60
N ILE A 113 6.10 4.46 7.37
CA ILE A 113 6.29 3.38 8.35
C ILE A 113 7.79 3.14 8.49
N PRO A 114 8.39 3.34 9.67
CA PRO A 114 9.79 2.99 9.90
C PRO A 114 10.05 1.51 9.55
N GLU A 115 11.14 1.20 8.84
CA GLU A 115 11.46 -0.18 8.44
C GLU A 115 11.50 -1.14 9.64
N SER A 116 11.94 -0.65 10.81
CA SER A 116 11.96 -1.44 12.06
C SER A 116 10.58 -1.95 12.50
N TYR A 117 9.49 -1.27 12.14
CA TYR A 117 8.12 -1.68 12.49
C TYR A 117 7.65 -2.92 11.72
N LEU A 118 8.34 -3.27 10.65
CA LEU A 118 8.02 -4.45 9.84
C LEU A 118 8.49 -5.77 10.49
N TYR A 119 9.44 -5.69 11.41
CA TYR A 119 10.14 -6.87 11.94
C TYR A 119 10.12 -7.00 13.46
N GLY A 120 9.47 -6.08 14.15
CA GLY A 120 9.46 -6.05 15.61
C GLY A 120 8.25 -5.35 16.21
N GLU A 121 8.26 -5.27 17.53
CA GLU A 121 7.26 -4.50 18.26
C GLU A 121 7.41 -3.00 17.97
N ASN A 122 6.30 -2.30 17.98
CA ASN A 122 6.23 -0.86 17.77
C ASN A 122 5.16 -0.23 18.70
N GLU A 123 5.06 1.09 18.70
CA GLU A 123 4.13 1.83 19.56
C GLU A 123 2.65 1.44 19.36
N PHE A 124 2.27 0.95 18.17
CA PHE A 124 0.90 0.52 17.86
C PHE A 124 0.63 -0.93 18.30
N THR A 125 1.60 -1.83 18.09
CA THR A 125 1.45 -3.24 18.47
C THR A 125 1.39 -3.42 19.98
N MET A 126 2.06 -2.55 20.73
CA MET A 126 2.06 -2.57 22.21
C MET A 126 0.77 -2.04 22.83
N LYS A 127 -0.12 -1.41 22.05
CA LYS A 127 -1.40 -0.91 22.59
C LYS A 127 -2.34 -2.04 22.96
N ARG A 128 -3.05 -1.85 24.07
CA ARG A 128 -4.16 -2.73 24.45
C ARG A 128 -5.30 -2.58 23.43
N LYS A 129 -5.75 -3.68 22.84
CA LYS A 129 -6.90 -3.71 21.93
C LYS A 129 -8.19 -3.70 22.76
N GLY A 130 -8.85 -2.54 22.83
CA GLY A 130 -10.11 -2.35 23.56
C GLY A 130 -11.35 -2.59 22.72
N GLU A 131 -11.21 -2.45 21.38
CA GLU A 131 -12.30 -2.51 20.42
C GLU A 131 -12.22 -3.76 19.53
N PHE A 132 -13.35 -4.15 18.95
CA PHE A 132 -13.42 -5.41 18.18
C PHE A 132 -12.84 -5.28 16.78
N CYS A 133 -13.48 -4.50 15.91
CA CYS A 133 -13.14 -4.45 14.48
C CYS A 133 -13.43 -3.08 13.89
N SER A 134 -12.55 -2.64 12.98
CA SER A 134 -12.73 -1.40 12.23
C SER A 134 -12.53 -1.57 10.74
N ILE A 135 -13.09 -0.64 9.97
CA ILE A 135 -12.79 -0.42 8.56
C ILE A 135 -12.60 1.06 8.27
N VAL A 136 -11.62 1.39 7.43
CA VAL A 136 -11.36 2.78 7.00
C VAL A 136 -11.54 2.89 5.50
N TYR A 137 -12.49 3.69 5.02
CA TYR A 137 -12.64 3.94 3.58
C TYR A 137 -13.30 5.27 3.24
N GLY A 138 -12.93 5.82 2.06
CA GLY A 138 -13.57 7.00 1.50
C GLY A 138 -14.72 6.66 0.53
N LYS A 139 -14.63 5.50 -0.17
CA LYS A 139 -15.64 5.06 -1.15
C LYS A 139 -16.41 3.85 -0.63
N PRO A 140 -17.74 3.94 -0.48
CA PRO A 140 -18.60 2.83 -0.09
C PRO A 140 -18.83 1.92 -1.32
N ILE A 141 -18.03 0.85 -1.43
CA ILE A 141 -18.25 -0.20 -2.42
C ILE A 141 -19.00 -1.37 -1.79
N GLU A 142 -19.75 -2.13 -2.61
CA GLU A 142 -20.67 -3.16 -2.14
C GLU A 142 -20.01 -4.21 -1.25
N SER A 143 -18.81 -4.70 -1.62
CA SER A 143 -18.08 -5.69 -0.84
C SER A 143 -17.78 -5.22 0.59
N ARG A 144 -17.43 -3.95 0.79
CA ARG A 144 -17.18 -3.35 2.10
C ARG A 144 -18.45 -3.24 2.93
N ILE A 145 -19.55 -2.78 2.30
CA ILE A 145 -20.85 -2.62 2.94
C ILE A 145 -21.36 -3.98 3.43
N GLN A 146 -21.30 -5.00 2.59
CA GLN A 146 -21.74 -6.35 2.93
C GLN A 146 -20.87 -6.97 4.03
N ALA A 147 -19.54 -6.82 3.97
CA ALA A 147 -18.65 -7.29 5.01
C ALA A 147 -18.99 -6.68 6.38
N VAL A 148 -19.14 -5.35 6.45
CA VAL A 148 -19.54 -4.65 7.68
C VAL A 148 -20.87 -5.20 8.19
N LYS A 149 -21.90 -5.32 7.32
CA LYS A 149 -23.22 -5.82 7.67
C LYS A 149 -23.17 -7.25 8.21
N ASN A 150 -22.40 -8.13 7.57
CA ASN A 150 -22.36 -9.53 7.94
C ASN A 150 -21.57 -9.77 9.23
N ILE A 151 -20.41 -9.14 9.38
CA ILE A 151 -19.58 -9.25 10.57
C ILE A 151 -20.27 -8.58 11.78
N SER A 152 -21.01 -7.48 11.56
CA SER A 152 -21.77 -6.80 12.62
C SER A 152 -22.92 -7.63 13.19
N ARG A 153 -23.30 -8.77 12.58
CA ARG A 153 -24.22 -9.74 13.20
C ARG A 153 -23.58 -10.50 14.37
N TYR A 154 -22.25 -10.60 14.36
CA TYR A 154 -21.50 -11.19 15.47
C TYR A 154 -21.12 -10.12 16.50
N LYS A 155 -20.35 -9.10 16.10
CA LYS A 155 -19.98 -7.94 16.91
C LYS A 155 -19.87 -6.71 16.03
N HIS A 156 -20.15 -5.53 16.61
CA HIS A 156 -20.14 -4.26 15.90
C HIS A 156 -18.81 -3.98 15.19
N VAL A 157 -18.90 -3.47 13.94
CA VAL A 157 -17.75 -3.00 13.16
C VAL A 157 -17.84 -1.50 13.02
N ASP A 158 -16.81 -0.79 13.47
CA ASP A 158 -16.72 0.66 13.35
C ASP A 158 -16.25 1.06 11.95
N VAL A 159 -17.00 1.98 11.33
CA VAL A 159 -16.70 2.51 10.01
C VAL A 159 -16.10 3.91 10.13
N TRP A 160 -14.88 4.09 9.66
CA TRP A 160 -14.13 5.34 9.71
C TRP A 160 -13.85 5.92 8.32
N GLY A 161 -13.59 7.23 8.26
CA GLY A 161 -13.21 7.94 7.05
C GLY A 161 -14.36 8.69 6.38
N LYS A 162 -14.13 9.19 5.17
CA LYS A 162 -15.07 10.08 4.44
C LYS A 162 -16.45 9.48 4.19
N ALA A 163 -16.57 8.16 4.23
CA ALA A 163 -17.86 7.46 4.09
C ALA A 163 -18.78 7.60 5.31
N ASN A 164 -18.23 7.94 6.48
CA ASN A 164 -19.00 8.15 7.70
C ASN A 164 -18.67 9.51 8.32
N PRO A 165 -19.54 10.52 8.13
CA PRO A 165 -19.30 11.86 8.66
C PRO A 165 -19.28 11.94 10.20
N ASN A 166 -19.84 10.93 10.89
CA ASN A 166 -19.82 10.88 12.36
C ASN A 166 -18.49 10.38 12.92
N PHE A 167 -17.68 9.73 12.09
CA PHE A 167 -16.35 9.22 12.43
C PHE A 167 -15.32 9.68 11.39
N PRO A 168 -15.08 11.00 11.28
CA PRO A 168 -14.06 11.51 10.38
C PRO A 168 -12.69 11.02 10.83
N LEU A 169 -11.92 10.49 9.89
CA LEU A 169 -10.52 10.21 10.16
C LEU A 169 -9.74 11.52 9.93
N PRO A 170 -8.93 11.98 10.90
CA PRO A 170 -7.94 13.03 10.64
C PRO A 170 -7.02 12.65 9.48
N ASP A 171 -6.55 13.63 8.74
CA ASP A 171 -5.64 13.38 7.63
C ASP A 171 -4.30 12.81 8.13
N GLY A 172 -3.74 11.88 7.36
CA GLY A 172 -2.42 11.29 7.57
C GLY A 172 -2.42 9.84 8.06
N GLU A 173 -1.44 9.11 7.58
CA GLU A 173 -1.28 7.67 7.80
C GLU A 173 -1.04 7.33 9.26
N LYS A 174 -0.27 8.16 9.99
CA LYS A 174 0.01 7.94 11.41
C LYS A 174 -1.26 7.98 12.25
N TYR A 175 -2.17 8.91 11.98
CA TYR A 175 -3.47 8.99 12.65
C TYR A 175 -4.34 7.78 12.34
N LYS A 176 -4.32 7.32 11.08
CA LYS A 176 -5.02 6.08 10.69
C LYS A 176 -4.48 4.89 11.49
N LEU A 177 -3.17 4.71 11.55
CA LEU A 177 -2.54 3.62 12.30
C LEU A 177 -2.83 3.73 13.81
N ASP A 178 -2.72 4.92 14.36
CA ASP A 178 -3.01 5.18 15.78
C ASP A 178 -4.46 4.81 16.14
N MET A 179 -5.41 5.19 15.30
CA MET A 179 -6.81 4.89 15.48
C MET A 179 -7.10 3.39 15.35
N ILE A 180 -6.69 2.75 14.24
CA ILE A 180 -6.98 1.33 14.02
C ILE A 180 -6.23 0.44 15.02
N SER A 181 -5.12 0.88 15.61
CA SER A 181 -4.37 0.12 16.60
C SER A 181 -5.14 -0.17 17.89
N ASN A 182 -6.27 0.48 18.13
CA ASN A 182 -7.16 0.18 19.27
C ASN A 182 -8.05 -1.07 19.06
N TYR A 183 -8.09 -1.61 17.83
CA TYR A 183 -8.95 -2.72 17.45
C TYR A 183 -8.20 -4.05 17.39
N LYS A 184 -8.91 -5.15 17.68
CA LYS A 184 -8.38 -6.51 17.48
C LYS A 184 -8.25 -6.85 15.99
N PHE A 185 -9.26 -6.46 15.19
CA PHE A 185 -9.35 -6.75 13.76
C PHE A 185 -9.46 -5.48 12.93
N SER A 186 -9.02 -5.53 11.68
CA SER A 186 -9.25 -4.48 10.69
C SER A 186 -9.64 -5.06 9.33
N LEU A 187 -10.71 -4.54 8.71
CA LEU A 187 -11.09 -4.94 7.36
C LEU A 187 -10.20 -4.24 6.33
N CYS A 188 -9.38 -5.02 5.65
CA CYS A 188 -8.41 -4.58 4.63
C CYS A 188 -8.91 -4.98 3.23
N TYR A 189 -10.05 -4.38 2.83
CA TYR A 189 -10.73 -4.67 1.58
C TYR A 189 -10.23 -3.75 0.48
N GLU A 190 -9.68 -4.31 -0.59
CA GLU A 190 -9.22 -3.54 -1.75
C GLU A 190 -10.38 -2.88 -2.51
N ASN A 191 -10.05 -1.87 -3.32
CA ASN A 191 -11.07 -1.16 -4.14
C ASN A 191 -11.54 -2.02 -5.32
N SER A 192 -10.70 -2.94 -5.76
CA SER A 192 -10.95 -3.84 -6.89
C SER A 192 -10.14 -5.12 -6.74
N VAL A 193 -10.63 -6.18 -7.37
CA VAL A 193 -9.98 -7.49 -7.39
C VAL A 193 -9.27 -7.64 -8.73
N THR A 194 -7.94 -7.49 -8.72
CA THR A 194 -7.10 -7.61 -9.92
C THR A 194 -5.78 -8.29 -9.53
N PRO A 195 -5.28 -9.24 -10.30
CA PRO A 195 -4.04 -9.95 -9.99
C PRO A 195 -2.88 -9.01 -9.66
N GLY A 196 -2.28 -9.19 -8.48
CA GLY A 196 -1.17 -8.38 -7.99
C GLY A 196 -1.52 -7.03 -7.39
N TYR A 197 -2.80 -6.59 -7.44
CA TYR A 197 -3.22 -5.30 -6.89
C TYR A 197 -3.35 -5.37 -5.37
N HIS A 198 -2.22 -5.20 -4.70
CA HIS A 198 -2.10 -5.15 -3.26
C HIS A 198 -1.65 -3.74 -2.85
N THR A 199 -2.48 -3.06 -2.05
CA THR A 199 -2.19 -1.69 -1.63
C THR A 199 -1.69 -1.64 -0.17
N GLU A 200 -1.63 -0.46 0.40
CA GLU A 200 -1.15 -0.21 1.77
C GLU A 200 -2.03 -0.82 2.88
N LYS A 201 -3.26 -1.24 2.56
CA LYS A 201 -4.29 -1.57 3.58
C LYS A 201 -3.89 -2.72 4.48
N LEU A 202 -3.39 -3.81 3.87
CA LEU A 202 -2.98 -4.99 4.62
C LEU A 202 -1.75 -4.70 5.49
N LEU A 203 -0.76 -3.98 4.93
CA LEU A 203 0.42 -3.54 5.67
C LEU A 203 0.03 -2.67 6.87
N HIS A 204 -0.85 -1.68 6.68
CA HIS A 204 -1.33 -0.81 7.76
C HIS A 204 -1.99 -1.60 8.89
N GLY A 205 -2.86 -2.57 8.57
CA GLY A 205 -3.49 -3.43 9.58
C GLY A 205 -2.47 -4.24 10.38
N MET A 206 -1.45 -4.81 9.72
CA MET A 206 -0.41 -5.59 10.39
C MET A 206 0.49 -4.73 11.27
N VAL A 207 0.95 -3.59 10.78
CA VAL A 207 1.80 -2.63 11.52
C VAL A 207 1.07 -2.05 12.72
N ALA A 208 -0.24 -1.82 12.60
CA ALA A 208 -1.08 -1.39 13.73
C ALA A 208 -1.31 -2.48 14.79
N GLY A 209 -0.80 -3.69 14.57
CA GLY A 209 -0.97 -4.81 15.51
C GLY A 209 -2.38 -5.39 15.51
N ASN A 210 -3.13 -5.26 14.41
CA ASN A 210 -4.41 -5.95 14.23
C ASN A 210 -4.19 -7.33 13.58
N ILE A 211 -5.22 -8.17 13.62
CA ILE A 211 -5.38 -9.26 12.67
C ILE A 211 -6.21 -8.70 11.50
N PRO A 212 -5.58 -8.49 10.32
CA PRO A 212 -6.31 -8.03 9.16
C PRO A 212 -7.27 -9.09 8.63
N ILE A 213 -8.42 -8.63 8.12
CA ILE A 213 -9.37 -9.43 7.34
C ILE A 213 -9.28 -8.91 5.91
N TYR A 214 -8.58 -9.65 5.07
CA TYR A 214 -8.27 -9.21 3.71
C TYR A 214 -9.30 -9.71 2.69
N TYR A 215 -9.67 -8.82 1.78
CA TYR A 215 -10.42 -9.15 0.57
C TYR A 215 -9.87 -8.36 -0.62
N GLY A 216 -9.43 -9.07 -1.64
CA GLY A 216 -8.80 -8.53 -2.84
C GLY A 216 -8.37 -9.64 -3.78
N ASP A 217 -7.18 -9.52 -4.36
CA ASP A 217 -6.63 -10.58 -5.19
C ASP A 217 -6.08 -11.75 -4.35
N LYS A 218 -6.29 -12.96 -4.86
CA LYS A 218 -5.89 -14.20 -4.18
C LYS A 218 -4.37 -14.42 -4.10
N THR A 219 -3.59 -13.71 -4.92
CA THR A 219 -2.12 -13.84 -4.94
C THR A 219 -1.43 -13.00 -3.85
N VAL A 220 -2.17 -12.52 -2.87
CA VAL A 220 -1.68 -11.68 -1.76
C VAL A 220 -0.61 -12.36 -0.91
N ASP A 221 -0.58 -13.69 -0.87
CA ASP A 221 0.44 -14.52 -0.24
C ASP A 221 1.82 -14.42 -0.89
N GLN A 222 1.92 -13.87 -2.10
CA GLN A 222 3.21 -13.56 -2.73
C GLN A 222 3.89 -12.34 -2.11
N ASP A 223 3.13 -11.46 -1.47
CA ASP A 223 3.64 -10.26 -0.81
C ASP A 223 3.68 -10.38 0.71
N PHE A 224 2.70 -11.06 1.33
CA PHE A 224 2.51 -11.08 2.78
C PHE A 224 2.37 -12.49 3.30
N ASN A 225 2.84 -12.72 4.53
CA ASN A 225 2.67 -14.01 5.22
C ASN A 225 1.19 -14.32 5.48
N SER A 226 0.67 -15.34 4.83
CA SER A 226 -0.74 -15.76 4.92
C SER A 226 -1.16 -16.21 6.33
N SER A 227 -0.22 -16.58 7.19
CA SER A 227 -0.50 -16.92 8.59
C SER A 227 -0.78 -15.70 9.47
N ARG A 228 -0.54 -14.46 8.97
CA ARG A 228 -0.66 -13.21 9.73
C ARG A 228 -2.02 -12.52 9.57
N PHE A 229 -2.89 -12.97 8.67
CA PHE A 229 -4.18 -12.36 8.38
C PHE A 229 -5.24 -13.41 8.02
N ILE A 230 -6.52 -13.02 8.07
CA ILE A 230 -7.64 -13.83 7.58
C ILE A 230 -7.84 -13.49 6.09
N ASN A 231 -7.61 -14.45 5.20
CA ASN A 231 -7.89 -14.27 3.78
C ASN A 231 -9.36 -14.63 3.49
N ALA A 232 -10.18 -13.63 3.24
CA ALA A 232 -11.62 -13.77 3.01
C ALA A 232 -11.99 -14.01 1.54
N VAL A 233 -11.01 -14.11 0.62
CA VAL A 233 -11.26 -14.13 -0.84
C VAL A 233 -12.14 -15.30 -1.27
N ASP A 234 -11.90 -16.49 -0.72
CA ASP A 234 -12.62 -17.71 -1.08
C ASP A 234 -13.59 -18.19 0.02
N MET A 235 -13.87 -17.35 1.02
CA MET A 235 -14.80 -17.66 2.11
C MET A 235 -16.20 -17.14 1.80
N SER A 236 -17.20 -17.95 2.13
CA SER A 236 -18.56 -17.41 2.27
C SER A 236 -18.68 -16.51 3.48
N ASP A 237 -19.71 -15.64 3.50
CA ASP A 237 -19.97 -14.75 4.63
C ASP A 237 -20.09 -15.50 5.97
N ALA A 238 -20.70 -16.70 5.96
CA ALA A 238 -20.87 -17.53 7.17
C ALA A 238 -19.52 -18.07 7.67
N GLU A 239 -18.71 -18.63 6.78
CA GLU A 239 -17.36 -19.14 7.12
C GLU A 239 -16.46 -18.03 7.66
N LEU A 240 -16.52 -16.83 7.05
CA LEU A 240 -15.76 -15.68 7.52
C LEU A 240 -16.14 -15.27 8.94
N VAL A 241 -17.44 -15.16 9.22
CA VAL A 241 -17.93 -14.80 10.56
C VAL A 241 -17.57 -15.86 11.59
N GLU A 242 -17.69 -17.16 11.25
CA GLU A 242 -17.30 -18.26 12.11
C GLU A 242 -15.80 -18.23 12.43
N LYS A 243 -14.95 -17.98 11.40
CA LYS A 243 -13.50 -17.87 11.57
C LYS A 243 -13.10 -16.69 12.46
N ILE A 244 -13.74 -15.54 12.28
CA ILE A 244 -13.51 -14.38 13.14
C ILE A 244 -13.93 -14.69 14.59
N ALA A 245 -15.08 -15.30 14.80
CA ALA A 245 -15.59 -15.66 16.13
C ALA A 245 -14.69 -16.70 16.84
N GLU A 246 -14.18 -17.69 16.10
CA GLU A 246 -13.20 -18.66 16.61
C GLU A 246 -11.95 -17.96 17.16
N ILE A 247 -11.35 -17.06 16.37
CA ILE A 247 -10.13 -16.34 16.76
C ILE A 247 -10.42 -15.35 17.89
N ASP A 248 -11.53 -14.59 17.82
CA ASP A 248 -11.88 -13.60 18.82
C ASP A 248 -12.19 -14.18 20.20
N SER A 249 -12.70 -15.40 20.25
CA SER A 249 -13.02 -16.12 21.50
C SER A 249 -11.85 -16.89 22.12
N SER A 250 -10.70 -16.98 21.42
CA SER A 250 -9.51 -17.73 21.84
C SER A 250 -8.27 -16.83 21.88
N ASP A 251 -7.87 -16.42 23.07
CA ASP A 251 -6.62 -15.65 23.24
C ASP A 251 -5.41 -16.38 22.68
N LYS A 252 -5.41 -17.72 22.72
CA LYS A 252 -4.34 -18.52 22.16
C LYS A 252 -4.26 -18.36 20.64
N LEU A 253 -5.35 -18.58 19.91
CA LEU A 253 -5.38 -18.46 18.45
C LEU A 253 -5.09 -17.01 18.00
N TYR A 254 -5.66 -16.04 18.71
CA TYR A 254 -5.42 -14.62 18.45
C TYR A 254 -3.92 -14.29 18.55
N ASN A 255 -3.28 -14.68 19.67
CA ASN A 255 -1.86 -14.38 19.89
C ASN A 255 -0.94 -15.20 18.96
N GLU A 256 -1.27 -16.45 18.63
CA GLU A 256 -0.54 -17.26 17.65
C GLU A 256 -0.52 -16.57 16.27
N MET A 257 -1.67 -16.07 15.80
CA MET A 257 -1.75 -15.35 14.53
C MET A 257 -1.06 -13.99 14.60
N LEU A 258 -1.23 -13.25 15.70
CA LEU A 258 -0.64 -11.93 15.90
C LEU A 258 0.91 -11.99 15.95
N SER A 259 1.48 -13.08 16.45
CA SER A 259 2.93 -13.28 16.54
C SER A 259 3.60 -13.66 15.22
N GLN A 260 2.83 -13.97 14.18
CA GLN A 260 3.41 -14.29 12.87
C GLN A 260 4.08 -13.05 12.25
N PRO A 261 5.21 -13.20 11.54
CA PRO A 261 5.85 -12.09 10.83
C PRO A 261 4.94 -11.54 9.72
N ILE A 262 5.11 -10.26 9.39
CA ILE A 262 4.37 -9.58 8.30
C ILE A 262 4.72 -10.20 6.95
N PHE A 263 5.99 -10.53 6.74
CA PHE A 263 6.55 -11.06 5.49
C PHE A 263 7.23 -12.41 5.73
N ASP A 264 7.14 -13.31 4.77
CA ASP A 264 7.86 -14.59 4.79
C ASP A 264 9.36 -14.42 4.56
N LYS A 265 9.74 -13.34 3.89
CA LYS A 265 11.14 -12.99 3.59
C LYS A 265 11.36 -11.50 3.86
N LYS A 266 12.60 -11.15 4.20
CA LYS A 266 12.98 -9.74 4.32
C LYS A 266 12.76 -9.03 2.99
N VAL A 267 11.98 -7.95 3.01
CA VAL A 267 11.77 -7.07 1.86
C VAL A 267 12.89 -6.03 1.76
N SER A 268 13.19 -5.57 0.55
CA SER A 268 14.26 -4.60 0.31
C SER A 268 14.02 -3.83 -0.98
N LEU A 269 14.80 -2.77 -1.20
CA LEU A 269 14.79 -2.00 -2.44
C LEU A 269 15.74 -2.59 -3.52
N GLY A 270 16.49 -3.66 -3.23
CA GLY A 270 17.55 -4.15 -4.10
C GLY A 270 17.09 -4.39 -5.55
N ASP A 271 15.96 -5.08 -5.73
CA ASP A 271 15.48 -5.44 -7.07
C ASP A 271 14.99 -4.21 -7.86
N ILE A 272 14.26 -3.27 -7.24
CA ILE A 272 13.84 -2.05 -7.94
C ILE A 272 15.02 -1.13 -8.22
N THR A 273 15.99 -1.05 -7.34
CA THR A 273 17.22 -0.27 -7.55
C THR A 273 18.01 -0.83 -8.72
N ALA A 274 18.14 -2.16 -8.81
CA ALA A 274 18.78 -2.82 -9.95
C ALA A 274 18.04 -2.54 -11.26
N PHE A 275 16.71 -2.69 -11.28
CA PHE A 275 15.89 -2.37 -12.46
C PHE A 275 16.05 -0.90 -12.88
N LEU A 276 15.97 0.04 -11.96
CA LEU A 276 16.14 1.47 -12.29
C LEU A 276 17.57 1.78 -12.74
N SER A 277 18.58 1.14 -12.17
CA SER A 277 19.97 1.28 -12.66
C SER A 277 20.13 0.85 -14.11
N GLU A 278 19.50 -0.26 -14.51
CA GLU A 278 19.52 -0.78 -15.88
C GLU A 278 18.78 0.16 -16.84
N VAL A 279 17.55 0.57 -16.49
CA VAL A 279 16.72 1.35 -17.41
C VAL A 279 17.08 2.83 -17.49
N LEU A 280 17.83 3.35 -16.52
CA LEU A 280 18.28 4.74 -16.50
C LEU A 280 19.70 4.94 -17.08
N SER A 281 20.44 3.85 -17.29
CA SER A 281 21.75 3.86 -17.95
C SER A 281 21.74 4.35 -19.40
#